data_e7390ee21df115a276942434c73d6805
#
_entry.id   e7390ee21df115a276942434c73d6805
#
_cell.length_a   1.000
_cell.length_b   1.000
_cell.length_c   1.000
_cell.angle_alpha   90.00
_cell.angle_beta   90.00
_cell.angle_gamma   90.00
#
_symmetry.space_group_name_H-M   'P 1'
#
loop_
_entity.id
_entity.type
_entity.pdbx_description
1 polymer ?
#
loop_
_entity_poly.entity_id
_entity_poly.type
_entity_poly.pdbx_seq_one_letter_code
_entity_poly.pdbx_strand_id
1 'polypeptide(L)'
;MGIMSNRRLDCDVVCDLIPLYHDGVVSETTRRTIKEHLENCADCRKEYETICTDIPMEPKEMTTKRKFADMMKKVRRKRFFVSAIAVVLICVIVIGGYFLQLQVPAVNVSGNDITVHSAYRYETDEGYKLFVLYSYPCVGYTKGEISLKESETENTLVLNIKKPIFSQGYENISPVEEVWRYEYGYCSGDNGDIEYTDFDKVEFGGNIIWNQSENANDDIPAYVYAYEDFEEPGGDVTSWGIDLEKGYVGAGYKDCSFIAWDLSGNVLSETQQ
;
A
#
# COMPACT_ATOMS: atom_id res chain seq x y z
N MET A 1 49.24 -79.10 -29.05
CA MET A 1 50.49 -78.65 -28.38
C MET A 1 50.55 -77.14 -28.53
N GLY A 2 50.04 -76.39 -27.59
CA GLY A 2 50.09 -74.91 -27.58
C GLY A 2 51.21 -74.51 -26.62
N ILE A 3 52.26 -73.89 -27.19
CA ILE A 3 53.38 -73.32 -26.45
C ILE A 3 52.84 -72.10 -25.68
N MET A 4 52.61 -72.23 -24.38
CA MET A 4 52.41 -71.05 -23.51
C MET A 4 53.76 -70.31 -23.47
N SER A 5 53.89 -69.23 -24.26
CA SER A 5 54.94 -68.26 -24.14
C SER A 5 54.82 -67.61 -22.80
N ASN A 6 55.69 -67.98 -21.87
CA ASN A 6 55.80 -67.27 -20.57
C ASN A 6 56.43 -65.90 -20.85
N ARG A 7 55.57 -64.90 -21.11
CA ARG A 7 56.03 -63.51 -21.29
C ARG A 7 56.40 -62.99 -19.91
N ARG A 8 57.66 -63.15 -19.56
CA ARG A 8 58.21 -62.37 -18.44
C ARG A 8 58.38 -60.96 -18.93
N LEU A 9 57.79 -60.03 -18.20
CA LEU A 9 58.00 -58.61 -18.44
C LEU A 9 59.44 -58.27 -18.04
N ASP A 10 60.12 -57.43 -18.84
CA ASP A 10 61.44 -56.89 -18.48
C ASP A 10 61.27 -55.89 -17.32
N CYS A 11 62.32 -55.76 -16.48
CA CYS A 11 62.31 -54.91 -15.32
C CYS A 11 61.99 -53.48 -15.67
N ASP A 12 62.44 -52.91 -16.77
CA ASP A 12 62.24 -51.58 -17.24
C ASP A 12 60.73 -51.35 -17.51
N VAL A 13 60.06 -52.32 -18.14
CA VAL A 13 58.61 -52.26 -18.42
C VAL A 13 57.83 -52.34 -17.13
N VAL A 14 58.24 -53.11 -16.14
CA VAL A 14 57.60 -53.23 -14.85
C VAL A 14 57.71 -51.88 -14.06
N CYS A 15 58.89 -51.28 -14.04
CA CYS A 15 59.14 -49.99 -13.38
C CYS A 15 58.26 -48.88 -13.97
N ASP A 16 58.13 -48.80 -15.31
CA ASP A 16 57.22 -47.83 -15.95
C ASP A 16 55.75 -48.04 -15.59
N LEU A 17 55.36 -49.29 -15.30
CA LEU A 17 53.97 -49.62 -14.96
C LEU A 17 53.70 -49.58 -13.45
N ILE A 18 54.68 -49.48 -12.57
CA ILE A 18 54.48 -49.40 -11.11
C ILE A 18 53.55 -48.28 -10.68
N PRO A 19 53.69 -47.03 -11.18
CA PRO A 19 52.77 -45.98 -10.79
C PRO A 19 51.29 -46.29 -11.16
N LEU A 20 51.08 -46.81 -12.38
CA LEU A 20 49.73 -47.20 -12.85
C LEU A 20 49.17 -48.43 -12.12
N TYR A 21 50.06 -49.36 -11.72
CA TYR A 21 49.69 -50.50 -10.88
C TYR A 21 49.29 -50.07 -9.49
N HIS A 22 49.96 -49.10 -8.87
CA HIS A 22 49.68 -48.50 -7.60
C HIS A 22 48.31 -47.78 -7.63
N ASP A 23 48.03 -47.02 -8.68
CA ASP A 23 46.77 -46.28 -8.85
C ASP A 23 45.59 -47.17 -9.25
N GLY A 24 45.85 -48.47 -9.51
CA GLY A 24 44.81 -49.44 -9.83
C GLY A 24 44.20 -49.32 -11.22
N VAL A 25 44.84 -48.57 -12.15
CA VAL A 25 44.34 -48.30 -13.51
C VAL A 25 44.81 -49.28 -14.56
N VAL A 26 45.63 -50.30 -14.20
CA VAL A 26 46.04 -51.38 -15.07
C VAL A 26 44.98 -52.47 -15.23
N SER A 27 45.00 -53.18 -16.39
CA SER A 27 44.10 -54.30 -16.63
C SER A 27 44.40 -55.47 -15.67
N GLU A 28 43.38 -56.32 -15.40
CA GLU A 28 43.58 -57.49 -14.49
C GLU A 28 44.68 -58.46 -14.92
N THR A 29 44.81 -58.64 -16.20
CA THR A 29 45.93 -59.48 -16.75
C THR A 29 47.27 -58.84 -16.47
N THR A 30 47.41 -57.53 -16.70
CA THR A 30 48.65 -56.77 -16.42
C THR A 30 48.98 -56.77 -14.94
N ARG A 31 47.94 -56.56 -14.10
CA ARG A 31 48.08 -56.57 -12.65
C ARG A 31 48.65 -57.87 -12.13
N ARG A 32 48.17 -59.00 -12.63
CA ARG A 32 48.63 -60.28 -12.22
C ARG A 32 50.11 -60.48 -12.66
N THR A 33 50.48 -60.10 -13.86
CA THR A 33 51.87 -60.26 -14.39
C THR A 33 52.88 -59.38 -13.62
N ILE A 34 52.47 -58.11 -13.29
CA ILE A 34 53.29 -57.20 -12.45
C ILE A 34 53.45 -57.80 -11.05
N LYS A 35 52.39 -58.32 -10.44
CA LYS A 35 52.47 -58.96 -9.14
C LYS A 35 53.43 -60.15 -9.10
N GLU A 36 53.29 -61.01 -10.07
CA GLU A 36 54.24 -62.19 -10.23
C GLU A 36 55.70 -61.75 -10.41
N HIS A 37 55.95 -60.65 -11.12
CA HIS A 37 57.27 -60.07 -11.27
C HIS A 37 57.80 -59.49 -9.95
N LEU A 38 56.98 -58.70 -9.22
CA LEU A 38 57.40 -58.13 -7.94
C LEU A 38 57.61 -59.17 -6.84
N GLU A 39 57.05 -60.38 -6.95
CA GLU A 39 57.29 -61.48 -6.06
C GLU A 39 58.67 -62.13 -6.33
N ASN A 40 59.19 -62.06 -7.61
CA ASN A 40 60.40 -62.73 -8.04
C ASN A 40 61.59 -61.76 -8.29
N CYS A 41 61.38 -60.44 -8.29
CA CYS A 41 62.45 -59.45 -8.50
C CYS A 41 62.52 -58.50 -7.29
N ALA A 42 63.63 -58.54 -6.58
CA ALA A 42 63.86 -57.72 -5.38
C ALA A 42 64.06 -56.24 -5.69
N ASP A 43 64.65 -55.91 -6.86
CA ASP A 43 64.92 -54.53 -7.26
C ASP A 43 63.60 -53.80 -7.61
N CYS A 44 62.74 -54.42 -8.41
CA CYS A 44 61.38 -53.82 -8.70
C CYS A 44 60.49 -53.77 -7.50
N ARG A 45 60.60 -54.72 -6.56
CA ARG A 45 59.85 -54.64 -5.26
C ARG A 45 60.33 -53.47 -4.46
N LYS A 46 61.59 -53.19 -4.34
CA LYS A 46 62.11 -52.02 -3.62
C LYS A 46 61.66 -50.73 -4.24
N GLU A 47 61.64 -50.61 -5.56
CA GLU A 47 61.12 -49.45 -6.29
C GLU A 47 59.59 -49.22 -5.98
N TYR A 48 58.82 -50.30 -6.02
CA TYR A 48 57.43 -50.26 -5.67
C TYR A 48 57.19 -49.76 -4.20
N GLU A 49 57.97 -50.28 -3.25
CA GLU A 49 57.94 -49.88 -1.84
C GLU A 49 58.30 -48.41 -1.66
N THR A 50 59.28 -47.90 -2.43
CA THR A 50 59.69 -46.48 -2.41
C THR A 50 58.52 -45.58 -2.88
N ILE A 51 57.86 -45.92 -3.95
CA ILE A 51 56.76 -45.20 -4.50
C ILE A 51 55.54 -45.23 -3.51
N CYS A 52 55.33 -46.36 -2.84
CA CYS A 52 54.26 -46.45 -1.81
C CYS A 52 54.59 -45.64 -0.56
N THR A 53 55.87 -45.37 -0.26
CA THR A 53 56.28 -44.67 0.99
C THR A 53 56.32 -43.16 0.80
N ASP A 54 56.58 -42.66 -0.44
CA ASP A 54 56.71 -41.21 -0.71
C ASP A 54 55.39 -40.42 -0.90
N ILE A 55 54.24 -41.11 -0.90
CA ILE A 55 52.96 -40.45 -1.00
C ILE A 55 52.18 -40.59 0.32
N PRO A 56 52.28 -39.63 1.25
CA PRO A 56 51.34 -39.58 2.39
C PRO A 56 49.97 -39.28 1.80
N MET A 57 49.11 -40.28 1.63
CA MET A 57 47.70 -40.08 1.36
C MET A 57 47.03 -39.49 2.58
N GLU A 58 47.18 -38.18 2.77
CA GLU A 58 46.27 -37.46 3.66
C GLU A 58 44.85 -37.54 3.13
N PRO A 59 43.86 -37.87 3.97
CA PRO A 59 42.46 -37.87 3.57
C PRO A 59 41.89 -36.45 3.44
N LYS A 60 42.51 -35.61 2.57
CA LYS A 60 42.10 -34.21 2.34
C LYS A 60 40.78 -34.08 1.58
N GLU A 61 40.37 -35.09 0.82
CA GLU A 61 39.18 -34.98 -0.04
C GLU A 61 37.84 -34.94 0.76
N MET A 62 37.78 -35.71 1.84
CA MET A 62 36.49 -35.81 2.58
C MET A 62 36.19 -34.56 3.40
N THR A 63 37.22 -33.86 3.88
CA THR A 63 37.05 -32.60 4.63
C THR A 63 36.73 -31.43 3.69
N THR A 64 37.24 -31.44 2.48
CA THR A 64 37.00 -30.39 1.49
C THR A 64 35.56 -30.47 0.94
N LYS A 65 35.04 -31.67 0.66
CA LYS A 65 33.65 -31.89 0.21
C LYS A 65 32.63 -31.48 1.28
N ARG A 66 32.89 -31.77 2.56
CA ARG A 66 32.03 -31.34 3.67
C ARG A 66 32.07 -29.82 3.85
N LYS A 67 33.21 -29.19 3.86
CA LYS A 67 33.36 -27.73 3.96
C LYS A 67 32.69 -27.01 2.80
N PHE A 68 32.77 -27.52 1.59
CA PHE A 68 32.13 -26.99 0.41
C PHE A 68 30.58 -27.12 0.51
N ALA A 69 30.07 -28.27 0.93
CA ALA A 69 28.66 -28.50 1.12
C ALA A 69 28.06 -27.56 2.19
N ASP A 70 28.78 -27.33 3.28
CA ASP A 70 28.36 -26.41 4.36
C ASP A 70 28.41 -24.94 3.91
N MET A 71 29.41 -24.57 3.11
CA MET A 71 29.53 -23.27 2.50
C MET A 71 28.36 -23.02 1.53
N MET A 72 28.02 -23.98 0.69
CA MET A 72 26.89 -23.92 -0.24
C MET A 72 25.56 -23.82 0.49
N LYS A 73 25.36 -24.57 1.59
CA LYS A 73 24.18 -24.43 2.46
C LYS A 73 24.08 -23.04 3.07
N LYS A 74 25.20 -22.48 3.52
CA LYS A 74 25.28 -21.13 4.10
C LYS A 74 24.95 -20.03 3.07
N VAL A 75 25.47 -20.16 1.85
CA VAL A 75 25.18 -19.26 0.72
C VAL A 75 23.71 -19.37 0.30
N ARG A 76 23.18 -20.60 0.17
CA ARG A 76 21.76 -20.84 -0.16
C ARG A 76 20.83 -20.25 0.90
N ARG A 77 21.18 -20.42 2.18
CA ARG A 77 20.42 -19.85 3.29
C ARG A 77 20.44 -18.32 3.28
N LYS A 78 21.62 -17.69 3.05
CA LYS A 78 21.72 -16.24 2.90
C LYS A 78 20.90 -15.71 1.72
N ARG A 79 20.98 -16.36 0.54
CA ARG A 79 20.16 -15.97 -0.62
C ARG A 79 18.67 -16.08 -0.34
N PHE A 80 18.25 -17.15 0.36
CA PHE A 80 16.87 -17.33 0.75
C PHE A 80 16.40 -16.20 1.69
N PHE A 81 17.19 -15.84 2.70
CA PHE A 81 16.85 -14.73 3.61
C PHE A 81 16.80 -13.38 2.89
N VAL A 82 17.76 -13.09 2.02
CA VAL A 82 17.77 -11.86 1.23
C VAL A 82 16.54 -11.79 0.32
N SER A 83 16.21 -12.90 -0.35
CA SER A 83 15.02 -13.00 -1.18
C SER A 83 13.72 -12.83 -0.37
N ALA A 84 13.63 -13.47 0.80
CA ALA A 84 12.46 -13.32 1.68
C ALA A 84 12.28 -11.87 2.18
N ILE A 85 13.37 -11.21 2.58
CA ILE A 85 13.36 -9.80 2.99
C ILE A 85 12.92 -8.91 1.81
N ALA A 86 13.43 -9.15 0.60
CA ALA A 86 13.04 -8.39 -0.58
C ALA A 86 11.54 -8.51 -0.88
N VAL A 87 10.98 -9.73 -0.78
CA VAL A 87 9.54 -9.96 -0.96
C VAL A 87 8.73 -9.22 0.10
N VAL A 88 9.14 -9.29 1.38
CA VAL A 88 8.45 -8.57 2.47
C VAL A 88 8.49 -7.06 2.23
N LEU A 89 9.64 -6.51 1.82
CA LEU A 89 9.76 -5.08 1.50
C LEU A 89 8.85 -4.67 0.34
N ILE A 90 8.77 -5.47 -0.72
CA ILE A 90 7.87 -5.22 -1.84
C ILE A 90 6.41 -5.24 -1.35
N CYS A 91 6.02 -6.23 -0.55
CA CYS A 91 4.68 -6.30 0.03
C CYS A 91 4.36 -5.06 0.89
N VAL A 92 5.30 -4.61 1.73
CA VAL A 92 5.12 -3.40 2.55
C VAL A 92 4.96 -2.15 1.68
N ILE A 93 5.76 -2.01 0.61
CA ILE A 93 5.66 -0.88 -0.32
C ILE A 93 4.31 -0.91 -1.06
N VAL A 94 3.88 -2.07 -1.55
CA VAL A 94 2.61 -2.21 -2.27
C VAL A 94 1.42 -1.96 -1.36
N ILE A 95 1.39 -2.58 -0.18
CA ILE A 95 0.30 -2.40 0.80
C ILE A 95 0.30 -0.97 1.33
N GLY A 96 1.48 -0.42 1.68
CA GLY A 96 1.62 0.96 2.14
C GLY A 96 1.23 1.97 1.06
N GLY A 97 1.64 1.74 -0.18
CA GLY A 97 1.24 2.56 -1.33
C GLY A 97 -0.26 2.52 -1.58
N TYR A 98 -0.87 1.34 -1.53
CA TYR A 98 -2.32 1.17 -1.65
C TYR A 98 -3.07 1.89 -0.53
N PHE A 99 -2.59 1.77 0.72
CA PHE A 99 -3.18 2.46 1.87
C PHE A 99 -3.05 3.98 1.76
N LEU A 100 -1.87 4.48 1.35
CA LEU A 100 -1.66 5.91 1.12
C LEU A 100 -2.55 6.44 0.00
N GLN A 101 -2.75 5.69 -1.08
CA GLN A 101 -3.64 6.09 -2.17
C GLN A 101 -5.11 6.22 -1.76
N LEU A 102 -5.57 5.42 -0.79
CA LEU A 102 -6.92 5.54 -0.23
C LEU A 102 -7.05 6.72 0.76
N GLN A 103 -5.94 7.17 1.35
CA GLN A 103 -5.92 8.23 2.36
C GLN A 103 -5.56 9.62 1.80
N VAL A 104 -4.96 9.67 0.59
CA VAL A 104 -4.53 10.96 0.01
C VAL A 104 -5.53 11.41 -1.05
N PRO A 105 -6.34 12.45 -0.77
CA PRO A 105 -7.23 13.03 -1.76
C PRO A 105 -6.41 13.78 -2.82
N ALA A 106 -6.50 13.36 -4.07
CA ALA A 106 -5.67 13.88 -5.15
C ALA A 106 -6.46 14.33 -6.40
N VAL A 107 -7.72 13.91 -6.53
CA VAL A 107 -8.54 14.18 -7.71
C VAL A 107 -9.83 14.85 -7.29
N ASN A 108 -10.20 15.94 -7.97
CA ASN A 108 -11.49 16.60 -7.72
C ASN A 108 -12.64 15.66 -8.09
N VAL A 109 -13.68 15.66 -7.26
CA VAL A 109 -14.96 15.05 -7.58
C VAL A 109 -15.61 15.87 -8.70
N SER A 110 -16.08 15.18 -9.74
CA SER A 110 -16.79 15.83 -10.83
C SER A 110 -18.14 16.39 -10.34
N GLY A 111 -18.51 17.60 -10.76
CA GLY A 111 -19.80 18.16 -10.40
C GLY A 111 -21.00 17.32 -10.85
N ASN A 112 -20.83 16.46 -11.86
CA ASN A 112 -21.87 15.50 -12.26
C ASN A 112 -22.06 14.35 -11.27
N ASP A 113 -21.04 14.09 -10.44
CA ASP A 113 -21.07 13.04 -9.41
C ASP A 113 -21.58 13.60 -8.06
N ILE A 114 -21.71 14.95 -7.94
CA ILE A 114 -22.16 15.62 -6.73
C ILE A 114 -23.66 15.92 -6.87
N THR A 115 -24.45 15.47 -5.93
CA THR A 115 -25.86 15.85 -5.82
C THR A 115 -26.00 16.83 -4.67
N VAL A 116 -26.38 18.06 -4.97
CA VAL A 116 -26.70 19.09 -3.96
C VAL A 116 -28.19 19.01 -3.68
N HIS A 117 -28.55 18.81 -2.42
CA HIS A 117 -29.93 18.68 -1.95
C HIS A 117 -30.50 20.02 -1.46
N SER A 118 -29.63 20.83 -0.82
CA SER A 118 -29.99 22.18 -0.40
C SER A 118 -28.74 23.04 -0.24
N ALA A 119 -28.87 24.32 -0.50
CA ALA A 119 -27.82 25.31 -0.27
C ALA A 119 -28.49 26.62 0.22
N TYR A 120 -28.09 27.08 1.40
CA TYR A 120 -28.64 28.26 2.04
C TYR A 120 -27.52 29.16 2.53
N ARG A 121 -27.66 30.46 2.25
CA ARG A 121 -26.88 31.52 2.88
C ARG A 121 -27.75 32.19 3.92
N TYR A 122 -27.29 32.30 5.14
CA TYR A 122 -28.03 32.93 6.23
C TYR A 122 -27.11 33.84 7.04
N GLU A 123 -27.73 34.87 7.65
CA GLU A 123 -27.04 35.85 8.45
C GLU A 123 -27.04 35.45 9.92
N THR A 124 -25.90 35.62 10.57
CA THR A 124 -25.74 35.43 12.03
C THR A 124 -25.09 36.66 12.63
N ASP A 125 -25.00 36.70 13.96
CA ASP A 125 -24.36 37.81 14.69
C ASP A 125 -22.87 37.99 14.31
N GLU A 126 -22.24 36.93 13.77
CA GLU A 126 -20.83 36.89 13.37
C GLU A 126 -20.61 37.14 11.87
N GLY A 127 -21.69 37.31 11.10
CA GLY A 127 -21.64 37.46 9.64
C GLY A 127 -22.50 36.45 8.89
N TYR A 128 -22.18 36.25 7.60
CA TYR A 128 -22.93 35.30 6.79
C TYR A 128 -22.35 33.90 6.91
N LYS A 129 -23.21 32.91 6.99
CA LYS A 129 -22.83 31.50 6.94
C LYS A 129 -23.46 30.83 5.71
N LEU A 130 -22.78 29.84 5.17
CA LEU A 130 -23.27 29.00 4.08
C LEU A 130 -23.44 27.56 4.58
N PHE A 131 -24.63 27.03 4.38
CA PHE A 131 -24.97 25.64 4.62
C PHE A 131 -25.22 24.95 3.29
N VAL A 132 -24.52 23.85 3.01
CA VAL A 132 -24.73 23.03 1.81
C VAL A 132 -24.87 21.57 2.22
N LEU A 133 -26.05 21.01 1.96
CA LEU A 133 -26.32 19.60 2.11
C LEU A 133 -26.09 18.90 0.75
N TYR A 134 -25.19 17.96 0.70
CA TYR A 134 -24.81 17.30 -0.54
C TYR A 134 -24.44 15.83 -0.32
N SER A 135 -24.47 15.08 -1.40
CA SER A 135 -24.01 13.69 -1.44
C SER A 135 -23.17 13.41 -2.67
N TYR A 136 -22.23 12.48 -2.55
CA TYR A 136 -21.38 12.03 -3.65
C TYR A 136 -20.89 10.61 -3.40
N PRO A 137 -20.68 9.80 -4.46
CA PRO A 137 -20.13 8.46 -4.33
C PRO A 137 -18.60 8.54 -4.09
N CYS A 138 -18.14 8.08 -2.94
CA CYS A 138 -16.73 8.00 -2.64
C CYS A 138 -16.38 6.88 -1.67
N VAL A 139 -15.18 6.31 -1.84
CA VAL A 139 -14.52 5.42 -0.88
C VAL A 139 -13.21 6.04 -0.47
N GLY A 140 -12.98 6.12 0.83
CA GLY A 140 -11.75 6.66 1.41
C GLY A 140 -11.90 8.10 1.91
N TYR A 141 -10.77 8.65 2.32
CA TYR A 141 -10.73 9.99 2.89
C TYR A 141 -10.89 11.07 1.82
N THR A 142 -11.81 11.99 2.03
CA THR A 142 -12.03 13.16 1.18
C THR A 142 -11.55 14.43 1.86
N LYS A 143 -11.25 15.44 1.06
CA LYS A 143 -10.86 16.76 1.55
C LYS A 143 -11.60 17.84 0.79
N GLY A 144 -12.33 18.66 1.51
CA GLY A 144 -12.91 19.88 1.00
C GLY A 144 -11.84 20.96 0.75
N GLU A 145 -11.99 21.69 -0.32
CA GLU A 145 -11.19 22.88 -0.63
C GLU A 145 -12.13 24.04 -0.99
N ILE A 146 -11.84 25.20 -0.45
CA ILE A 146 -12.58 26.43 -0.69
C ILE A 146 -11.65 27.42 -1.34
N SER A 147 -12.12 28.11 -2.35
CA SER A 147 -11.41 29.22 -2.99
C SER A 147 -12.39 30.29 -3.43
N LEU A 148 -11.98 31.53 -3.36
CA LEU A 148 -12.75 32.66 -3.86
C LEU A 148 -12.21 33.04 -5.23
N LYS A 149 -13.08 33.16 -6.22
CA LYS A 149 -12.80 33.74 -7.52
C LYS A 149 -13.36 35.17 -7.53
N GLU A 150 -12.48 36.14 -7.42
CA GLU A 150 -12.83 37.55 -7.48
C GLU A 150 -12.90 38.00 -8.94
N SER A 151 -13.96 38.76 -9.26
CA SER A 151 -14.14 39.39 -10.56
C SER A 151 -14.55 40.85 -10.33
N GLU A 152 -14.41 41.71 -11.31
CA GLU A 152 -14.82 43.11 -11.23
C GLU A 152 -16.32 43.31 -10.99
N THR A 153 -17.13 42.30 -11.29
CA THR A 153 -18.61 42.37 -11.22
C THR A 153 -19.24 41.41 -10.24
N GLU A 154 -18.61 40.30 -9.92
CA GLU A 154 -19.19 39.23 -9.10
C GLU A 154 -18.09 38.41 -8.43
N ASN A 155 -18.28 38.10 -7.18
CA ASN A 155 -17.41 37.19 -6.42
C ASN A 155 -18.05 35.81 -6.37
N THR A 156 -17.29 34.77 -6.73
CA THR A 156 -17.76 33.41 -6.72
C THR A 156 -16.99 32.56 -5.72
N LEU A 157 -17.70 32.02 -4.73
CA LEU A 157 -17.15 31.04 -3.82
C LEU A 157 -17.12 29.66 -4.50
N VAL A 158 -15.95 29.08 -4.61
CA VAL A 158 -15.76 27.77 -5.29
C VAL A 158 -15.46 26.71 -4.25
N LEU A 159 -16.35 25.76 -4.19
CA LEU A 159 -16.25 24.56 -3.34
C LEU A 159 -15.80 23.39 -4.20
N ASN A 160 -14.78 22.69 -3.75
CA ASN A 160 -14.29 21.47 -4.39
C ASN A 160 -14.07 20.37 -3.36
N ILE A 161 -14.32 19.14 -3.73
CA ILE A 161 -14.00 17.97 -2.93
C ILE A 161 -12.94 17.19 -3.67
N LYS A 162 -11.84 16.86 -2.99
CA LYS A 162 -10.85 15.93 -3.49
C LYS A 162 -11.09 14.54 -2.93
N LYS A 163 -11.03 13.56 -3.80
CA LYS A 163 -11.15 12.14 -3.48
C LYS A 163 -9.86 11.39 -3.84
N PRO A 164 -9.61 10.20 -3.28
CA PRO A 164 -8.51 9.35 -3.68
C PRO A 164 -8.64 8.91 -5.15
N ILE A 165 -7.50 8.74 -5.84
CA ILE A 165 -7.47 8.38 -7.27
C ILE A 165 -8.24 7.08 -7.56
N PHE A 166 -8.18 6.10 -6.64
CA PHE A 166 -8.80 4.78 -6.80
C PHE A 166 -10.18 4.64 -6.17
N SER A 167 -10.81 5.75 -5.79
CA SER A 167 -12.21 5.74 -5.33
C SER A 167 -13.23 5.51 -6.47
N GLN A 168 -12.78 5.41 -7.70
CA GLN A 168 -13.63 5.12 -8.86
C GLN A 168 -13.77 3.60 -9.05
N GLY A 169 -15.00 3.10 -9.19
CA GLY A 169 -15.28 1.73 -9.63
C GLY A 169 -16.05 0.84 -8.66
N TYR A 170 -16.58 1.38 -7.60
CA TYR A 170 -17.48 0.62 -6.73
C TYR A 170 -18.94 0.98 -7.06
N GLU A 171 -19.60 0.14 -7.84
CA GLU A 171 -20.96 0.39 -8.35
C GLU A 171 -22.08 0.33 -7.29
N ASN A 172 -21.78 0.02 -6.02
CA ASN A 172 -22.77 -0.14 -4.96
C ASN A 172 -22.34 0.49 -3.63
N ILE A 173 -21.76 1.69 -3.68
CA ILE A 173 -21.42 2.41 -2.45
C ILE A 173 -22.58 3.33 -2.11
N SER A 174 -23.05 3.26 -0.87
CA SER A 174 -23.95 4.29 -0.35
C SER A 174 -23.27 5.64 -0.49
N PRO A 175 -23.98 6.66 -1.01
CA PRO A 175 -23.40 7.99 -1.14
C PRO A 175 -22.99 8.51 0.25
N VAL A 176 -21.89 9.25 0.29
CA VAL A 176 -21.48 9.99 1.47
C VAL A 176 -22.41 11.20 1.56
N GLU A 177 -23.09 11.36 2.66
CA GLU A 177 -23.99 12.46 2.96
C GLU A 177 -23.27 13.41 3.90
N GLU A 178 -23.04 14.63 3.49
CA GLU A 178 -22.26 15.61 4.24
C GLU A 178 -22.94 16.98 4.23
N VAL A 179 -22.66 17.74 5.29
CA VAL A 179 -22.97 19.16 5.37
C VAL A 179 -21.69 19.94 5.28
N TRP A 180 -21.68 20.91 4.40
CA TRP A 180 -20.61 21.88 4.36
C TRP A 180 -21.08 23.18 5.00
N ARG A 181 -20.42 23.52 6.09
CA ARG A 181 -20.60 24.79 6.77
C ARG A 181 -19.38 25.67 6.42
N TYR A 182 -19.63 26.86 6.00
CA TYR A 182 -18.61 27.87 5.77
C TYR A 182 -18.95 29.16 6.48
N GLU A 183 -18.05 29.59 7.32
CA GLU A 183 -18.10 30.89 7.99
C GLU A 183 -17.23 31.87 7.23
N TYR A 184 -17.79 33.05 6.96
CA TYR A 184 -17.06 34.08 6.26
C TYR A 184 -16.14 34.81 7.20
N GLY A 185 -14.88 34.60 7.08
CA GLY A 185 -13.86 35.42 7.63
C GLY A 185 -12.56 35.13 6.90
N TYR A 186 -12.10 36.02 6.07
CA TYR A 186 -10.76 35.98 5.54
C TYR A 186 -9.89 36.91 6.37
N CYS A 187 -8.86 36.39 7.05
CA CYS A 187 -7.84 37.22 7.67
C CYS A 187 -6.96 37.80 6.55
N SER A 188 -7.30 38.96 6.07
CA SER A 188 -6.47 39.74 5.16
C SER A 188 -6.00 40.98 5.89
N GLY A 189 -4.72 41.02 6.20
CA GLY A 189 -4.07 42.21 6.68
C GLY A 189 -3.01 41.97 7.75
N ASP A 190 -1.96 42.76 7.73
CA ASP A 190 -0.83 42.77 8.67
C ASP A 190 -1.25 43.05 10.14
N ASN A 191 -2.52 43.42 10.38
CA ASN A 191 -3.05 43.82 11.68
C ASN A 191 -4.04 42.82 12.31
N GLY A 192 -4.35 41.69 11.64
CA GLY A 192 -5.27 40.69 12.18
C GLY A 192 -6.75 41.08 12.09
N ASP A 193 -7.10 42.08 11.31
CA ASP A 193 -8.48 42.43 11.04
C ASP A 193 -9.11 41.37 10.14
N ILE A 194 -10.30 40.88 10.53
CA ILE A 194 -11.09 39.92 9.74
C ILE A 194 -11.83 40.76 8.70
N GLU A 195 -11.42 40.64 7.44
CA GLU A 195 -12.15 41.23 6.32
C GLU A 195 -13.11 40.17 5.78
N TYR A 196 -14.42 40.44 5.95
CA TYR A 196 -15.46 39.56 5.42
C TYR A 196 -15.63 39.83 3.93
N THR A 197 -15.17 38.91 3.09
CA THR A 197 -15.39 39.02 1.66
C THR A 197 -16.75 38.40 1.32
N ASP A 198 -17.67 39.22 0.87
CA ASP A 198 -18.98 38.77 0.41
C ASP A 198 -18.89 38.06 -0.95
N PHE A 199 -19.79 37.17 -1.26
CA PHE A 199 -19.92 36.51 -2.53
C PHE A 199 -21.34 36.56 -3.08
N ASP A 200 -21.41 36.60 -4.39
CA ASP A 200 -22.67 36.65 -5.14
C ASP A 200 -23.14 35.28 -5.60
N LYS A 201 -22.19 34.35 -5.74
CA LYS A 201 -22.44 32.99 -6.24
C LYS A 201 -21.65 31.94 -5.49
N VAL A 202 -22.18 30.73 -5.45
CA VAL A 202 -21.49 29.53 -4.97
C VAL A 202 -21.44 28.52 -6.10
N GLU A 203 -20.23 28.10 -6.44
CA GLU A 203 -19.95 27.03 -7.40
C GLU A 203 -19.48 25.79 -6.65
N PHE A 204 -20.06 24.64 -6.92
CA PHE A 204 -19.65 23.37 -6.37
C PHE A 204 -19.37 22.34 -7.46
N GLY A 205 -18.13 21.89 -7.53
CA GLY A 205 -17.70 20.95 -8.56
C GLY A 205 -17.91 21.45 -10.02
N GLY A 206 -17.92 22.76 -10.21
CA GLY A 206 -18.17 23.40 -11.51
C GLY A 206 -19.64 23.76 -11.82
N ASN A 207 -20.56 23.46 -10.90
CA ASN A 207 -21.96 23.82 -11.04
C ASN A 207 -22.32 24.96 -10.08
N ILE A 208 -23.09 25.96 -10.52
CA ILE A 208 -23.63 26.99 -9.64
C ILE A 208 -24.75 26.36 -8.81
N ILE A 209 -24.62 26.39 -7.47
CA ILE A 209 -25.58 25.80 -6.52
C ILE A 209 -26.37 26.84 -5.77
N TRP A 210 -25.88 28.06 -5.71
CA TRP A 210 -26.51 29.18 -5.08
C TRP A 210 -26.14 30.48 -5.80
N ASN A 211 -27.10 31.40 -5.92
CA ASN A 211 -26.92 32.70 -6.55
C ASN A 211 -27.74 33.75 -5.80
N GLN A 212 -27.13 34.84 -5.37
CA GLN A 212 -27.76 35.91 -4.60
C GLN A 212 -28.98 36.49 -5.31
N SER A 213 -28.94 36.64 -6.63
CA SER A 213 -30.04 37.19 -7.40
C SER A 213 -31.31 36.32 -7.39
N GLU A 214 -31.17 35.02 -7.18
CA GLU A 214 -32.25 34.03 -7.25
C GLU A 214 -32.64 33.53 -5.85
N ASN A 215 -31.69 33.37 -4.94
CA ASN A 215 -31.88 32.65 -3.68
C ASN A 215 -31.78 33.54 -2.43
N ALA A 216 -31.57 34.85 -2.58
CA ALA A 216 -31.39 35.76 -1.43
C ALA A 216 -32.61 35.84 -0.46
N ASN A 217 -33.78 35.43 -0.93
CA ASN A 217 -35.01 35.48 -0.16
C ASN A 217 -35.57 34.10 0.20
N ASP A 218 -34.75 33.04 0.03
CA ASP A 218 -35.20 31.71 0.40
C ASP A 218 -35.37 31.59 1.90
N ASP A 219 -36.53 31.00 2.33
CA ASP A 219 -36.78 30.70 3.73
C ASP A 219 -35.79 29.66 4.23
N ILE A 220 -35.07 29.97 5.30
CA ILE A 220 -34.07 29.08 5.87
C ILE A 220 -34.77 28.02 6.73
N PRO A 221 -34.67 26.73 6.39
CA PRO A 221 -35.27 25.65 7.17
C PRO A 221 -34.73 25.57 8.61
N ALA A 222 -35.58 25.19 9.54
CA ALA A 222 -35.21 25.07 10.96
C ALA A 222 -34.07 24.08 11.20
N TYR A 223 -33.91 23.05 10.37
CA TYR A 223 -32.84 22.10 10.51
C TYR A 223 -31.46 22.73 10.27
N VAL A 224 -31.34 23.82 9.52
CA VAL A 224 -30.08 24.54 9.33
C VAL A 224 -29.59 25.12 10.65
N TYR A 225 -30.50 25.75 11.40
CA TYR A 225 -30.19 26.29 12.73
C TYR A 225 -29.94 25.17 13.76
N ALA A 226 -30.67 24.07 13.66
CA ALA A 226 -30.40 22.89 14.49
C ALA A 226 -29.03 22.28 14.25
N TYR A 227 -28.55 22.29 13.01
CA TYR A 227 -27.17 21.87 12.69
C TYR A 227 -26.13 22.82 13.28
N GLU A 228 -26.39 24.13 13.21
CA GLU A 228 -25.51 25.14 13.80
C GLU A 228 -25.38 24.93 15.33
N ASP A 229 -26.51 24.78 16.03
CA ASP A 229 -26.50 24.50 17.47
C ASP A 229 -25.82 23.19 17.83
N PHE A 230 -25.89 22.17 16.96
CA PHE A 230 -25.15 20.90 17.13
C PHE A 230 -23.64 21.09 17.08
N GLU A 231 -23.15 21.93 16.18
CA GLU A 231 -21.70 22.20 16.02
C GLU A 231 -21.17 23.14 17.13
N GLU A 232 -22.02 23.87 17.81
CA GLU A 232 -21.60 24.79 18.88
C GLU A 232 -21.31 24.04 20.19
N PRO A 233 -20.16 24.34 20.85
CA PRO A 233 -19.87 23.78 22.15
C PRO A 233 -20.92 24.21 23.19
N GLY A 234 -21.76 23.28 23.62
CA GLY A 234 -22.78 23.53 24.63
C GLY A 234 -24.17 23.79 24.07
N GLY A 235 -24.37 23.73 22.79
CA GLY A 235 -25.67 23.77 22.12
C GLY A 235 -26.68 22.78 22.68
N ASP A 236 -27.96 23.02 22.44
CA ASP A 236 -29.05 22.16 22.95
C ASP A 236 -29.28 20.93 22.10
N VAL A 237 -28.81 20.93 20.83
CA VAL A 237 -28.81 19.77 19.96
C VAL A 237 -27.65 18.84 20.34
N THR A 238 -27.97 17.59 20.62
CA THR A 238 -27.02 16.57 21.09
C THR A 238 -26.71 15.52 20.04
N SER A 239 -27.56 15.42 19.01
CA SER A 239 -27.35 14.52 17.88
C SER A 239 -27.94 15.10 16.61
N TRP A 240 -27.28 14.85 15.50
CA TRP A 240 -27.69 15.24 14.18
C TRP A 240 -27.55 14.03 13.22
N GLY A 241 -28.46 13.88 12.29
CA GLY A 241 -28.45 12.80 11.34
C GLY A 241 -29.19 13.15 10.05
N ILE A 242 -28.73 12.57 8.96
CA ILE A 242 -29.25 12.71 7.60
C ILE A 242 -29.60 11.32 7.08
N ASP A 243 -30.74 11.18 6.44
CA ASP A 243 -31.13 9.98 5.70
C ASP A 243 -31.76 10.43 4.37
N LEU A 244 -30.93 10.56 3.37
CA LEU A 244 -31.37 11.01 2.04
C LEU A 244 -32.16 9.95 1.28
N GLU A 245 -32.01 8.66 1.61
CA GLU A 245 -32.87 7.61 1.03
C GLU A 245 -34.33 7.78 1.49
N LYS A 246 -34.51 8.18 2.73
CA LYS A 246 -35.85 8.47 3.28
C LYS A 246 -36.25 9.94 3.14
N GLY A 247 -35.32 10.80 2.72
CA GLY A 247 -35.57 12.21 2.44
C GLY A 247 -35.82 13.07 3.71
N TYR A 248 -35.11 12.77 4.81
CA TYR A 248 -35.25 13.56 6.02
C TYR A 248 -33.91 13.91 6.68
N VAL A 249 -33.97 14.95 7.50
CA VAL A 249 -32.93 15.40 8.41
C VAL A 249 -33.50 15.35 9.83
N GLY A 250 -32.71 14.90 10.80
CA GLY A 250 -33.19 14.78 12.18
C GLY A 250 -32.21 15.34 13.20
N ALA A 251 -32.75 15.95 14.26
CA ALA A 251 -31.97 16.43 15.40
C ALA A 251 -32.58 15.94 16.72
N GLY A 252 -31.70 15.49 17.62
CA GLY A 252 -32.07 15.15 19.00
C GLY A 252 -31.54 16.20 19.97
N TYR A 253 -32.32 16.54 20.95
CA TYR A 253 -32.06 17.62 21.90
C TYR A 253 -31.74 17.10 23.31
N LYS A 254 -31.15 17.94 24.16
CA LYS A 254 -30.81 17.64 25.56
C LYS A 254 -31.99 17.19 26.41
N ASP A 255 -33.18 17.67 26.12
CA ASP A 255 -34.44 17.30 26.79
C ASP A 255 -34.99 15.94 26.32
N CYS A 256 -34.21 15.19 25.53
CA CYS A 256 -34.58 13.93 24.91
C CYS A 256 -35.70 14.06 23.86
N SER A 257 -36.06 15.26 23.40
CA SER A 257 -36.89 15.43 22.22
C SER A 257 -36.13 15.10 20.93
N PHE A 258 -36.86 14.68 19.90
CA PHE A 258 -36.34 14.46 18.57
C PHE A 258 -37.25 15.07 17.54
N ILE A 259 -36.68 15.84 16.62
CA ILE A 259 -37.45 16.48 15.54
C ILE A 259 -36.82 15.99 14.20
N ALA A 260 -37.70 15.61 13.28
CA ALA A 260 -37.31 15.28 11.89
C ALA A 260 -38.04 16.22 10.93
N TRP A 261 -37.29 16.68 9.93
CA TRP A 261 -37.77 17.53 8.85
C TRP A 261 -37.58 16.86 7.49
N ASP A 262 -38.45 17.16 6.55
CA ASP A 262 -38.15 16.91 5.14
C ASP A 262 -37.07 17.89 4.62
N LEU A 263 -36.59 17.64 3.43
CA LEU A 263 -35.54 18.51 2.83
C LEU A 263 -36.04 19.91 2.48
N SER A 264 -37.34 20.13 2.47
CA SER A 264 -37.98 21.46 2.33
C SER A 264 -38.20 22.18 3.66
N GLY A 265 -37.80 21.54 4.78
CA GLY A 265 -37.93 22.14 6.13
C GLY A 265 -39.24 21.88 6.84
N ASN A 266 -40.18 21.10 6.28
CA ASN A 266 -41.40 20.76 6.97
C ASN A 266 -41.17 19.70 8.04
N VAL A 267 -41.77 19.87 9.20
CA VAL A 267 -41.67 18.89 10.30
C VAL A 267 -42.43 17.61 9.91
N LEU A 268 -41.70 16.50 9.87
CA LEU A 268 -42.26 15.16 9.61
C LEU A 268 -42.73 14.48 10.89
N SER A 269 -41.93 14.62 11.95
CA SER A 269 -42.23 14.04 13.26
C SER A 269 -41.55 14.84 14.36
N GLU A 270 -42.28 14.97 15.49
CA GLU A 270 -41.73 15.50 16.74
C GLU A 270 -42.08 14.51 17.85
N THR A 271 -41.06 14.05 18.57
CA THR A 271 -41.24 13.11 19.69
C THR A 271 -40.71 13.76 20.95
N GLN A 272 -41.56 13.97 21.93
CA GLN A 272 -41.19 14.33 23.29
C GLN A 272 -41.26 13.04 24.13
N GLN A 273 -40.20 12.71 24.84
CA GLN A 273 -40.17 11.61 25.82
C GLN A 273 -40.44 12.11 27.22
#